data_ead06d28dd22b01cdae5ab718e9173bc
#
_entry.id   ead06d28dd22b01cdae5ab718e9173bc
#
_cell.length_a   1.000
_cell.length_b   1.000
_cell.length_c   1.000
_cell.angle_alpha   90.00
_cell.angle_beta   90.00
_cell.angle_gamma   90.00
#
_symmetry.space_group_name_H-M   'P 1'
#
loop_
_entity.id
_entity.type
_entity.pdbx_description
1 polymer ?
#
loop_
_entity_poly.entity_id
_entity_poly.type
_entity_poly.pdbx_seq_one_letter_code
_entity_poly.pdbx_strand_id
1 'polypeptide(L)'
;MTKPGVDQRGRAKEYIGLLHQEYDLYPHRTVLDNLTDAIGLEFPKELAMRKAIVTLKMAGFPEEKSKEILDRMPAQLSEGERHRVALAQVLIREPKIVILDEPTGTMDPITKIDVKHSIMHSRDDIDETFIVVSHDMEFVRDICDRLALMRGGKIVEIGKTADVLAHLTEDERKVMSQPPA
;
A
#
# COMPACT_ATOMS: atom_id res chain seq x y z
N MET A 1 -17.70 -22.70 -17.24
CA MET A 1 -17.02 -22.77 -15.93
C MET A 1 -15.80 -21.87 -15.98
N THR A 2 -15.84 -20.71 -15.36
CA THR A 2 -14.66 -19.83 -15.20
C THR A 2 -13.70 -20.50 -14.21
N LYS A 3 -12.45 -20.70 -14.62
CA LYS A 3 -11.41 -21.17 -13.69
C LYS A 3 -11.28 -20.17 -12.54
N PRO A 4 -11.19 -20.62 -11.26
CA PRO A 4 -10.93 -19.72 -10.15
C PRO A 4 -9.67 -18.89 -10.42
N GLY A 5 -9.73 -17.58 -10.20
CA GLY A 5 -8.57 -16.69 -10.37
C GLY A 5 -8.40 -16.10 -11.78
N VAL A 6 -9.38 -16.23 -12.67
CA VAL A 6 -9.32 -15.64 -14.01
C VAL A 6 -10.58 -14.80 -14.25
N ASP A 7 -10.43 -13.60 -14.82
CA ASP A 7 -11.57 -12.76 -15.21
C ASP A 7 -12.33 -13.36 -16.41
N GLN A 8 -13.47 -12.76 -16.80
CA GLN A 8 -14.28 -13.22 -17.92
C GLN A 8 -13.54 -13.22 -19.28
N ARG A 9 -12.38 -12.55 -19.37
CA ARG A 9 -11.51 -12.50 -20.56
C ARG A 9 -10.31 -13.45 -20.45
N GLY A 10 -10.27 -14.32 -19.45
CA GLY A 10 -9.20 -15.30 -19.26
C GLY A 10 -7.92 -14.77 -18.61
N ARG A 11 -7.92 -13.52 -18.11
CA ARG A 11 -6.77 -12.95 -17.40
C ARG A 11 -6.78 -13.36 -15.94
N ALA A 12 -5.60 -13.60 -15.38
CA ALA A 12 -5.46 -13.84 -13.94
C ALA A 12 -5.97 -12.61 -13.17
N LYS A 13 -6.98 -12.78 -12.31
CA LYS A 13 -7.34 -11.77 -11.33
C LYS A 13 -6.22 -11.72 -10.31
N GLU A 14 -5.63 -10.56 -10.13
CA GLU A 14 -4.74 -10.34 -9.02
C GLU A 14 -5.57 -10.21 -7.75
N TYR A 15 -5.72 -11.33 -7.02
CA TYR A 15 -6.39 -11.32 -5.72
C TYR A 15 -5.55 -10.65 -4.65
N ILE A 16 -4.22 -10.63 -4.83
CA ILE A 16 -3.26 -10.09 -3.89
C ILE A 16 -2.46 -9.01 -4.57
N GLY A 17 -2.51 -7.80 -4.03
CA GLY A 17 -1.63 -6.71 -4.37
C GLY A 17 -0.52 -6.60 -3.33
N LEU A 18 0.72 -6.40 -3.77
CA LEU A 18 1.88 -6.29 -2.89
C LEU A 18 2.59 -4.96 -3.16
N LEU A 19 2.77 -4.18 -2.11
CA LEU A 19 3.62 -3.01 -2.09
C LEU A 19 4.85 -3.31 -1.25
N HIS A 20 6.01 -3.42 -1.90
CA HIS A 20 7.31 -3.57 -1.24
C HIS A 20 7.84 -2.24 -0.73
N GLN A 21 8.74 -2.29 0.24
CA GLN A 21 9.51 -1.13 0.71
C GLN A 21 10.23 -0.42 -0.44
N GLU A 22 10.88 -1.19 -1.32
CA GLU A 22 11.50 -0.73 -2.56
C GLU A 22 10.51 -0.91 -3.72
N TYR A 23 9.54 -0.02 -3.80
CA TYR A 23 8.58 -0.02 -4.91
C TYR A 23 9.18 0.56 -6.18
N ASP A 24 8.90 -0.07 -7.32
CA ASP A 24 9.42 0.31 -8.62
C ASP A 24 8.37 1.08 -9.42
N LEU A 25 8.55 2.40 -9.51
CA LEU A 25 7.89 3.20 -10.54
C LEU A 25 8.81 3.30 -11.74
N TYR A 26 8.28 3.12 -12.94
CA TYR A 26 9.04 3.30 -14.17
C TYR A 26 9.51 4.76 -14.29
N PRO A 27 10.83 5.05 -14.18
CA PRO A 27 11.31 6.43 -14.00
C PRO A 27 11.11 7.32 -15.24
N HIS A 28 10.97 6.71 -16.41
CA HIS A 28 10.80 7.40 -17.71
C HIS A 28 9.35 7.41 -18.20
N ARG A 29 8.40 7.11 -17.32
CA ARG A 29 6.96 7.12 -17.60
C ARG A 29 6.26 8.09 -16.67
N THR A 30 5.20 8.70 -17.18
CA THR A 30 4.35 9.57 -16.36
C THR A 30 3.64 8.77 -15.27
N VAL A 31 3.07 9.46 -14.29
CA VAL A 31 2.19 8.84 -13.29
C VAL A 31 1.05 8.11 -13.98
N LEU A 32 0.42 8.74 -14.98
CA LEU A 32 -0.66 8.11 -15.74
C LEU A 32 -0.22 6.80 -16.39
N ASP A 33 0.93 6.79 -17.06
CA ASP A 33 1.45 5.60 -17.71
C ASP A 33 1.81 4.50 -16.71
N ASN A 34 2.42 4.86 -15.57
CA ASN A 34 2.71 3.93 -14.48
C ASN A 34 1.45 3.22 -13.96
N LEU A 35 0.35 3.95 -13.85
CA LEU A 35 -0.92 3.40 -13.38
C LEU A 35 -1.64 2.60 -14.47
N THR A 36 -1.68 3.11 -15.70
CA THR A 36 -2.44 2.47 -16.79
C THR A 36 -1.78 1.21 -17.32
N ASP A 37 -0.45 1.12 -17.29
CA ASP A 37 0.26 -0.13 -17.62
C ASP A 37 -0.14 -1.28 -16.68
N ALA A 38 -0.44 -0.97 -15.43
CA ALA A 38 -0.86 -1.96 -14.46
C ALA A 38 -2.19 -2.64 -14.83
N ILE A 39 -3.06 -1.98 -15.60
CA ILE A 39 -4.37 -2.51 -16.01
C ILE A 39 -4.43 -3.01 -17.47
N GLY A 40 -3.34 -2.84 -18.21
CA GLY A 40 -3.18 -3.36 -19.59
C GLY A 40 -3.72 -2.43 -20.67
N LEU A 41 -3.21 -2.64 -21.89
CA LEU A 41 -3.43 -1.79 -23.07
C LEU A 41 -4.87 -1.78 -23.63
N GLU A 42 -5.73 -2.67 -23.18
CA GLU A 42 -7.10 -2.81 -23.70
C GLU A 42 -8.12 -1.83 -23.12
N PHE A 43 -7.72 -1.01 -22.16
CA PHE A 43 -8.60 0.00 -21.57
C PHE A 43 -8.66 1.25 -22.47
N PRO A 44 -9.87 1.74 -22.82
CA PRO A 44 -10.00 3.04 -23.48
C PRO A 44 -9.30 4.13 -22.67
N LYS A 45 -8.51 4.97 -23.33
CA LYS A 45 -7.65 5.98 -22.67
C LYS A 45 -8.41 6.85 -21.65
N GLU A 46 -9.63 7.30 -22.01
CA GLU A 46 -10.46 8.10 -21.12
C GLU A 46 -10.88 7.35 -19.84
N LEU A 47 -11.22 6.07 -19.99
CA LEU A 47 -11.61 5.23 -18.86
C LEU A 47 -10.41 4.92 -17.97
N ALA A 48 -9.24 4.64 -18.56
CA ALA A 48 -8.00 4.45 -17.84
C ALA A 48 -7.61 5.69 -17.03
N MET A 49 -7.72 6.88 -17.61
CA MET A 49 -7.44 8.15 -16.93
C MET A 49 -8.42 8.40 -15.76
N ARG A 50 -9.73 8.17 -15.96
CA ARG A 50 -10.70 8.27 -14.86
C ARG A 50 -10.40 7.32 -13.73
N LYS A 51 -10.07 6.07 -14.06
CA LYS A 51 -9.70 5.05 -13.07
C LYS A 51 -8.43 5.45 -12.32
N ALA A 52 -7.41 5.96 -13.01
CA ALA A 52 -6.19 6.50 -12.39
C ALA A 52 -6.49 7.62 -11.38
N ILE A 53 -7.32 8.61 -11.75
CA ILE A 53 -7.71 9.70 -10.84
C ILE A 53 -8.42 9.16 -9.59
N VAL A 54 -9.41 8.28 -9.77
CA VAL A 54 -10.14 7.67 -8.64
C VAL A 54 -9.18 6.92 -7.72
N THR A 55 -8.29 6.14 -8.28
CA THR A 55 -7.34 5.34 -7.49
C THR A 55 -6.31 6.22 -6.77
N LEU A 56 -5.85 7.31 -7.39
CA LEU A 56 -4.99 8.30 -6.72
C LEU A 56 -5.70 8.94 -5.52
N LYS A 57 -6.99 9.23 -5.64
CA LYS A 57 -7.80 9.72 -4.52
C LYS A 57 -7.87 8.69 -3.40
N MET A 58 -8.13 7.42 -3.73
CA MET A 58 -8.11 6.32 -2.76
C MET A 58 -6.74 6.18 -2.07
N ALA A 59 -5.65 6.48 -2.78
CA ALA A 59 -4.30 6.51 -2.22
C ALA A 59 -3.96 7.81 -1.45
N GLY A 60 -4.95 8.67 -1.18
CA GLY A 60 -4.81 9.84 -0.32
C GLY A 60 -4.38 11.13 -1.02
N PHE A 61 -4.48 11.23 -2.35
CA PHE A 61 -4.32 12.51 -3.03
C PHE A 61 -5.63 13.31 -3.02
N PRO A 62 -5.58 14.63 -2.76
CA PRO A 62 -6.71 15.53 -3.01
C PRO A 62 -7.13 15.48 -4.48
N GLU A 63 -8.41 15.73 -4.77
CA GLU A 63 -8.94 15.59 -6.14
C GLU A 63 -8.20 16.44 -7.18
N GLU A 64 -7.93 17.70 -6.86
CA GLU A 64 -7.21 18.62 -7.77
C GLU A 64 -5.80 18.12 -8.02
N LYS A 65 -5.12 17.68 -6.96
CA LYS A 65 -3.76 17.13 -7.04
C LYS A 65 -3.70 15.85 -7.85
N SER A 66 -4.73 14.99 -7.74
CA SER A 66 -4.81 13.74 -8.50
C SER A 66 -4.81 13.96 -10.01
N LYS A 67 -5.38 15.07 -10.46
CA LYS A 67 -5.37 15.46 -11.89
C LYS A 67 -4.03 16.08 -12.29
N GLU A 68 -3.49 16.94 -11.43
CA GLU A 68 -2.24 17.67 -11.68
C GLU A 68 -1.02 16.78 -11.86
N ILE A 69 -0.94 15.69 -11.08
CA ILE A 69 0.25 14.83 -11.06
C ILE A 69 0.31 13.81 -12.20
N LEU A 70 -0.79 13.60 -12.94
CA LEU A 70 -0.86 12.55 -13.97
C LEU A 70 0.26 12.65 -15.01
N ASP A 71 0.63 13.84 -15.40
CA ASP A 71 1.66 14.10 -16.42
C ASP A 71 3.08 14.23 -15.82
N ARG A 72 3.23 14.12 -14.49
CA ARG A 72 4.54 14.20 -13.84
C ARG A 72 5.28 12.85 -13.95
N MET A 73 6.62 12.95 -13.99
CA MET A 73 7.53 11.82 -13.87
C MET A 73 7.81 11.51 -12.39
N PRO A 74 8.16 10.29 -12.02
CA PRO A 74 8.52 9.93 -10.63
C PRO A 74 9.58 10.84 -10.00
N ALA A 75 10.57 11.30 -10.78
CA ALA A 75 11.62 12.20 -10.31
C ALA A 75 11.09 13.60 -9.90
N GLN A 76 9.89 13.98 -10.32
CA GLN A 76 9.26 15.28 -10.01
C GLN A 76 8.34 15.19 -8.77
N LEU A 77 8.24 14.04 -8.15
CA LEU A 77 7.40 13.77 -7.00
C LEU A 77 8.22 13.78 -5.72
N SER A 78 7.61 14.22 -4.61
CA SER A 78 8.16 13.97 -3.27
C SER A 78 8.18 12.47 -2.95
N GLU A 79 8.91 12.06 -1.93
CA GLU A 79 8.95 10.66 -1.50
C GLU A 79 7.56 10.13 -1.11
N GLY A 80 6.80 10.91 -0.32
CA GLY A 80 5.43 10.56 0.05
C GLY A 80 4.48 10.54 -1.17
N GLU A 81 4.66 11.42 -2.16
CA GLU A 81 3.89 11.36 -3.40
C GLU A 81 4.23 10.11 -4.22
N ARG A 82 5.51 9.74 -4.33
CA ARG A 82 5.93 8.49 -4.99
C ARG A 82 5.32 7.27 -4.32
N HIS A 83 5.36 7.23 -2.98
CA HIS A 83 4.75 6.13 -2.23
C HIS A 83 3.23 6.03 -2.52
N ARG A 84 2.52 7.15 -2.50
CA ARG A 84 1.07 7.17 -2.83
C ARG A 84 0.79 6.72 -4.26
N VAL A 85 1.64 7.09 -5.23
CA VAL A 85 1.51 6.60 -6.62
C VAL A 85 1.76 5.09 -6.68
N ALA A 86 2.76 4.58 -5.95
CA ALA A 86 3.03 3.14 -5.88
C ALA A 86 1.88 2.36 -5.22
N LEU A 87 1.29 2.91 -4.15
CA LEU A 87 0.07 2.36 -3.55
C LEU A 87 -1.10 2.37 -4.55
N ALA A 88 -1.31 3.47 -5.28
CA ALA A 88 -2.32 3.54 -6.32
C ALA A 88 -2.09 2.51 -7.44
N GLN A 89 -0.82 2.23 -7.80
CA GLN A 89 -0.48 1.20 -8.79
C GLN A 89 -0.90 -0.21 -8.34
N VAL A 90 -0.85 -0.48 -7.05
CA VAL A 90 -1.37 -1.73 -6.47
C VAL A 90 -2.90 -1.73 -6.48
N LEU A 91 -3.52 -0.65 -6.01
CA LEU A 91 -4.98 -0.55 -5.84
C LEU A 91 -5.74 -0.52 -7.17
N ILE A 92 -5.15 0.02 -8.24
CA ILE A 92 -5.82 0.14 -9.55
C ILE A 92 -6.20 -1.22 -10.16
N ARG A 93 -5.55 -2.28 -9.71
CA ARG A 93 -5.84 -3.67 -10.11
C ARG A 93 -7.02 -4.30 -9.35
N GLU A 94 -7.57 -3.58 -8.37
CA GLU A 94 -8.70 -4.03 -7.54
C GLU A 94 -8.41 -5.35 -6.83
N PRO A 95 -7.28 -5.46 -6.08
CA PRO A 95 -6.95 -6.67 -5.34
C PRO A 95 -7.94 -6.87 -4.18
N LYS A 96 -8.13 -8.11 -3.73
CA LYS A 96 -8.93 -8.44 -2.54
C LYS A 96 -8.12 -8.41 -1.25
N ILE A 97 -6.82 -8.56 -1.37
CA ILE A 97 -5.87 -8.49 -0.27
C ILE A 97 -4.73 -7.56 -0.71
N VAL A 98 -4.45 -6.55 0.10
CA VAL A 98 -3.33 -5.63 -0.08
C VAL A 98 -2.28 -5.97 0.98
N ILE A 99 -1.08 -6.35 0.55
CA ILE A 99 0.06 -6.59 1.44
C ILE A 99 0.99 -5.40 1.34
N LEU A 100 1.31 -4.80 2.48
CA LEU A 100 2.26 -3.71 2.62
C LEU A 100 3.47 -4.22 3.39
N ASP A 101 4.62 -4.30 2.74
CA ASP A 101 5.86 -4.79 3.34
C ASP A 101 6.76 -3.62 3.69
N GLU A 102 6.91 -3.35 5.01
CA GLU A 102 7.65 -2.22 5.58
C GLU A 102 7.31 -0.87 4.93
N PRO A 103 6.02 -0.48 4.88
CA PRO A 103 5.57 0.66 4.07
C PRO A 103 6.13 2.01 4.53
N THR A 104 6.63 2.11 5.77
CA THR A 104 7.28 3.32 6.29
C THR A 104 8.80 3.24 6.29
N GLY A 105 9.37 2.06 6.17
CA GLY A 105 10.80 1.77 6.00
C GLY A 105 11.75 2.75 6.70
N THR A 106 12.72 3.27 5.96
CA THR A 106 13.74 4.24 6.40
C THR A 106 13.34 5.71 6.19
N MET A 107 12.06 5.99 5.96
CA MET A 107 11.55 7.34 5.71
C MET A 107 11.75 8.26 6.91
N ASP A 108 11.89 9.55 6.65
CA ASP A 108 11.90 10.58 7.69
C ASP A 108 10.54 10.66 8.42
N PRO A 109 10.49 11.21 9.64
CA PRO A 109 9.26 11.21 10.46
C PRO A 109 8.05 11.90 9.80
N ILE A 110 8.27 12.94 9.00
CA ILE A 110 7.18 13.69 8.32
C ILE A 110 6.58 12.82 7.22
N THR A 111 7.44 12.24 6.38
CA THR A 111 7.02 11.33 5.31
C THR A 111 6.29 10.10 5.87
N LYS A 112 6.73 9.54 7.01
CA LYS A 112 6.03 8.45 7.70
C LYS A 112 4.59 8.81 8.07
N ILE A 113 4.36 10.02 8.58
CA ILE A 113 3.01 10.50 8.92
C ILE A 113 2.15 10.59 7.67
N ASP A 114 2.67 11.12 6.58
CA ASP A 114 1.96 11.24 5.31
C ASP A 114 1.58 9.86 4.74
N VAL A 115 2.51 8.91 4.78
CA VAL A 115 2.29 7.52 4.32
C VAL A 115 1.24 6.83 5.21
N LYS A 116 1.33 6.99 6.54
CA LYS A 116 0.34 6.46 7.47
C LYS A 116 -1.07 6.98 7.16
N HIS A 117 -1.23 8.28 6.96
CA HIS A 117 -2.52 8.86 6.61
C HIS A 117 -3.05 8.33 5.27
N SER A 118 -2.17 8.13 4.28
CA SER A 118 -2.55 7.55 2.99
C SER A 118 -3.08 6.13 3.13
N ILE A 119 -2.41 5.29 3.92
CA ILE A 119 -2.83 3.90 4.14
C ILE A 119 -4.14 3.85 4.92
N MET A 120 -4.29 4.68 5.95
CA MET A 120 -5.55 4.79 6.70
C MET A 120 -6.71 5.20 5.79
N HIS A 121 -6.49 6.23 4.97
CA HIS A 121 -7.48 6.70 4.01
C HIS A 121 -7.87 5.60 3.00
N SER A 122 -6.88 4.90 2.44
CA SER A 122 -7.14 3.78 1.54
C SER A 122 -7.93 2.66 2.20
N ARG A 123 -7.58 2.29 3.44
CA ARG A 123 -8.28 1.26 4.20
C ARG A 123 -9.74 1.64 4.48
N ASP A 124 -9.99 2.89 4.80
CA ASP A 124 -11.34 3.37 5.15
C ASP A 124 -12.23 3.54 3.90
N ASP A 125 -11.62 3.79 2.73
CA ASP A 125 -12.34 4.00 1.46
C ASP A 125 -12.64 2.70 0.70
N ILE A 126 -11.92 1.60 1.00
CA ILE A 126 -12.09 0.32 0.29
C ILE A 126 -12.36 -0.82 1.27
N ASP A 127 -13.33 -1.68 0.91
CA ASP A 127 -13.73 -2.86 1.69
C ASP A 127 -12.84 -4.08 1.37
N GLU A 128 -11.50 -3.88 1.47
CA GLU A 128 -10.52 -4.91 1.20
C GLU A 128 -9.67 -5.21 2.43
N THR A 129 -9.02 -6.39 2.45
CA THR A 129 -8.17 -6.78 3.57
C THR A 129 -6.75 -6.23 3.39
N PHE A 130 -6.28 -5.47 4.38
CA PHE A 130 -4.88 -5.02 4.44
C PHE A 130 -4.07 -5.91 5.38
N ILE A 131 -2.92 -6.38 4.91
CA ILE A 131 -1.91 -7.06 5.72
C ILE A 131 -0.67 -6.19 5.71
N VAL A 132 -0.23 -5.77 6.89
CA VAL A 132 0.94 -4.91 7.05
C VAL A 132 2.03 -5.70 7.77
N VAL A 133 3.21 -5.77 7.16
CA VAL A 133 4.43 -6.27 7.79
C VAL A 133 5.24 -5.05 8.20
N SER A 134 5.50 -4.88 9.49
CA SER A 134 6.27 -3.75 10.00
C SER A 134 6.88 -4.05 11.36
N HIS A 135 8.03 -3.45 11.63
CA HIS A 135 8.64 -3.37 12.97
C HIS A 135 8.31 -2.07 13.69
N ASP A 136 7.63 -1.12 13.04
CA ASP A 136 7.21 0.16 13.63
C ASP A 136 5.94 -0.03 14.48
N MET A 137 6.13 -0.16 15.79
CA MET A 137 5.04 -0.44 16.74
C MET A 137 4.02 0.71 16.83
N GLU A 138 4.45 1.95 16.65
CA GLU A 138 3.52 3.09 16.65
C GLU A 138 2.64 3.07 15.42
N PHE A 139 3.24 2.80 14.27
CA PHE A 139 2.53 2.64 13.02
C PHE A 139 1.49 1.51 13.11
N VAL A 140 1.91 0.31 13.56
CA VAL A 140 1.03 -0.87 13.70
C VAL A 140 -0.11 -0.59 14.68
N ARG A 141 0.18 0.03 15.84
CA ARG A 141 -0.85 0.37 16.84
C ARG A 141 -1.94 1.25 16.26
N ASP A 142 -1.54 2.21 15.43
CA ASP A 142 -2.45 3.24 14.94
C ASP A 142 -3.31 2.78 13.75
N ILE A 143 -2.83 1.80 12.99
CA ILE A 143 -3.52 1.39 11.74
C ILE A 143 -4.08 -0.04 11.75
N CYS A 144 -3.63 -0.92 12.65
CA CYS A 144 -4.00 -2.33 12.61
C CYS A 144 -5.05 -2.67 13.66
N ASP A 145 -6.15 -3.31 13.27
CA ASP A 145 -7.17 -3.84 14.20
C ASP A 145 -6.69 -5.09 14.91
N ARG A 146 -5.90 -5.92 14.21
CA ARG A 146 -5.35 -7.17 14.72
C ARG A 146 -3.85 -7.23 14.46
N LEU A 147 -3.14 -7.88 15.36
CA LEU A 147 -1.70 -8.08 15.31
C LEU A 147 -1.36 -9.56 15.41
N ALA A 148 -0.45 -10.01 14.56
CA ALA A 148 0.22 -11.30 14.66
C ALA A 148 1.70 -11.07 15.01
N LEU A 149 2.13 -11.50 16.18
CA LEU A 149 3.51 -11.42 16.62
C LEU A 149 4.30 -12.63 16.09
N MET A 150 5.38 -12.36 15.35
CA MET A 150 6.25 -13.39 14.79
C MET A 150 7.60 -13.44 15.51
N ARG A 151 8.05 -14.66 15.82
CA ARG A 151 9.40 -14.93 16.36
C ARG A 151 9.96 -16.20 15.76
N GLY A 152 11.21 -16.14 15.30
CA GLY A 152 11.87 -17.29 14.70
C GLY A 152 11.08 -17.94 13.55
N GLY A 153 10.42 -17.13 12.71
CA GLY A 153 9.61 -17.61 11.59
C GLY A 153 8.25 -18.22 11.95
N LYS A 154 7.81 -18.09 13.22
CA LYS A 154 6.53 -18.64 13.70
C LYS A 154 5.67 -17.55 14.31
N ILE A 155 4.37 -17.62 14.09
CA ILE A 155 3.40 -16.79 14.82
C ILE A 155 3.31 -17.34 16.26
N VAL A 156 3.67 -16.50 17.22
CA VAL A 156 3.66 -16.85 18.65
C VAL A 156 2.42 -16.32 19.36
N GLU A 157 1.82 -15.26 18.85
CA GLU A 157 0.59 -14.68 19.36
C GLU A 157 -0.18 -14.00 18.22
N ILE A 158 -1.51 -14.04 18.28
CA ILE A 158 -2.41 -13.33 17.38
C ILE A 158 -3.66 -12.88 18.12
N GLY A 159 -4.04 -11.62 17.98
CA GLY A 159 -5.21 -11.06 18.66
C GLY A 159 -5.54 -9.65 18.24
N LYS A 160 -6.35 -8.95 19.04
CA LYS A 160 -6.54 -7.50 18.89
C LYS A 160 -5.21 -6.80 19.15
N THR A 161 -4.91 -5.79 18.37
CA THR A 161 -3.63 -5.05 18.47
C THR A 161 -3.36 -4.56 19.89
N ALA A 162 -4.35 -3.97 20.55
CA ALA A 162 -4.19 -3.48 21.91
C ALA A 162 -3.83 -4.59 22.92
N ASP A 163 -4.46 -5.77 22.79
CA ASP A 163 -4.24 -6.88 23.69
C ASP A 163 -2.83 -7.46 23.52
N VAL A 164 -2.43 -7.73 22.28
CA VAL A 164 -1.09 -8.28 21.96
C VAL A 164 0.00 -7.30 22.37
N LEU A 165 -0.15 -6.00 22.11
CA LEU A 165 0.82 -4.98 22.51
C LEU A 165 0.93 -4.83 24.05
N ALA A 166 -0.16 -5.08 24.79
CA ALA A 166 -0.13 -5.05 26.25
C ALA A 166 0.73 -6.18 26.86
N HIS A 167 0.82 -7.32 26.19
CA HIS A 167 1.62 -8.47 26.62
C HIS A 167 3.13 -8.30 26.34
N LEU A 168 3.53 -7.34 25.51
CA LEU A 168 4.94 -7.09 25.22
C LEU A 168 5.63 -6.41 26.41
N THR A 169 6.77 -6.94 26.82
CA THR A 169 7.65 -6.32 27.81
C THR A 169 8.31 -5.06 27.22
N GLU A 170 8.83 -4.17 28.10
CA GLU A 170 9.57 -2.98 27.65
C GLU A 170 10.80 -3.33 26.78
N ASP A 171 11.50 -4.40 27.13
CA ASP A 171 12.68 -4.85 26.39
C ASP A 171 12.29 -5.38 25.00
N GLU A 172 11.18 -6.11 24.90
CA GLU A 172 10.64 -6.58 23.62
C GLU A 172 10.22 -5.43 22.73
N ARG A 173 9.56 -4.41 23.27
CA ARG A 173 9.20 -3.19 22.52
C ARG A 173 10.43 -2.46 21.98
N LYS A 174 11.51 -2.36 22.76
CA LYS A 174 12.78 -1.75 22.31
C LYS A 174 13.44 -2.53 21.18
N VAL A 175 13.49 -3.86 21.28
CA VAL A 175 14.09 -4.73 20.25
C VAL A 175 13.30 -4.65 18.95
N MET A 176 11.97 -4.62 19.03
CA MET A 176 11.09 -4.56 17.85
C MET A 176 11.07 -3.18 17.17
N SER A 177 11.44 -2.13 17.88
CA SER A 177 11.54 -0.75 17.34
C SER A 177 12.89 -0.46 16.67
N GLN A 178 13.82 -1.45 16.63
CA GLN A 178 15.09 -1.32 15.95
C GLN A 178 14.97 -1.89 14.53
N PRO A 179 15.52 -1.21 13.50
CA PRO A 179 15.53 -1.77 12.14
C PRO A 179 16.30 -3.10 12.15
N PRO A 180 15.90 -4.06 11.30
CA PRO A 180 16.64 -5.31 11.15
C PRO A 180 18.07 -5.01 10.68
N ALA A 181 19.03 -5.73 11.25
CA ALA A 181 20.46 -5.60 10.95
C ALA A 181 20.80 -6.05 9.52
#